data_c10a841befacf8d22947c1353aca5280
#
_entry.id   c10a841befacf8d22947c1353aca5280
#
_cell.length_a   1.000
_cell.length_b   1.000
_cell.length_c   1.000
_cell.angle_alpha   90.00
_cell.angle_beta   90.00
_cell.angle_gamma   90.00
#
_symmetry.space_group_name_H-M   'P 1'
#
loop_
_entity.id
_entity.type
_entity.pdbx_description
1 polymer ?
#
loop_
_entity_poly.entity_id
_entity_poly.type
_entity_poly.pdbx_seq_one_letter_code
_entity_poly.pdbx_strand_id
1 'polypeptide(L)'
;MTTPSRASWAEPYKIKMVEPLFMTTREQREKAITEAGFNTFLLRSEDVYIDLLTDSGTSAMSDRQWAGLMLGDEAYAGSRNYYRLEEVVQRCYGYKHFIPTHQGRGAENLISQVLIKPGDVIPGNMYFTTTKAHQELAGGTFVDVIVDEAHDSASCFPFKGNIDLAKLAAVIELHGAAKIPYVALATTVNMAGGQPISLENLRAVRALTKQHGIRIIHDMTRVAENAHMIQRLEAGHAHRPLRDIVLEICSLTDGATMSAKKDALVNIGGFLATNEESVFEEARNLVVIYEGLHTYGGLAGRDMAAMAIGIEESLDDDHMRARVGQVQYLGDKLIAAGIPVVRPIGTHGVFLDAKAFLPHLPQECFPAQALAAELYVEAGVRAMERGIVSAGRDAATGDHCRPALELVRLTIPRRVYTQAHMDVVAESVMRLHEARSTITGLTMVYEPTYLRFFQARFVRRPGA
;
A
#
# COMPACT_ATOMS: atom_id res chain seq x y z
N MET A 1 19.29 -9.60 -30.80
CA MET A 1 18.38 -10.73 -31.01
C MET A 1 17.17 -10.45 -30.13
N THR A 2 16.03 -10.16 -30.73
CA THR A 2 14.77 -9.96 -29.99
C THR A 2 14.34 -11.30 -29.42
N THR A 3 14.31 -11.44 -28.11
CA THR A 3 13.70 -12.60 -27.47
C THR A 3 12.26 -12.70 -27.94
N PRO A 4 11.79 -13.85 -28.44
CA PRO A 4 10.40 -13.97 -28.85
C PRO A 4 9.49 -13.67 -27.65
N SER A 5 8.45 -12.86 -27.87
CA SER A 5 7.44 -12.60 -26.82
C SER A 5 6.85 -13.94 -26.40
N ARG A 6 7.08 -14.34 -25.16
CA ARG A 6 6.48 -15.56 -24.62
C ARG A 6 4.99 -15.33 -24.43
N ALA A 7 4.17 -16.21 -24.94
CA ALA A 7 2.71 -16.19 -24.71
C ALA A 7 2.38 -16.50 -23.22
N SER A 8 3.28 -17.15 -22.51
CA SER A 8 3.20 -17.39 -21.07
C SER A 8 4.53 -17.08 -20.41
N TRP A 9 4.48 -16.73 -19.12
CA TRP A 9 5.65 -16.47 -18.29
C TRP A 9 5.52 -17.27 -16.98
N ALA A 10 6.65 -17.50 -16.34
CA ALA A 10 6.72 -18.19 -15.06
C ALA A 10 7.53 -17.35 -14.08
N GLU A 11 7.33 -17.60 -12.80
CA GLU A 11 8.06 -17.00 -11.72
C GLU A 11 9.56 -17.29 -11.84
N PRO A 12 10.46 -16.32 -11.53
CA PRO A 12 11.91 -16.51 -11.64
C PRO A 12 12.51 -17.24 -10.43
N TYR A 13 11.70 -17.97 -9.65
CA TYR A 13 12.12 -18.66 -8.43
C TYR A 13 11.49 -20.04 -8.29
N LYS A 14 12.10 -20.86 -7.41
CA LYS A 14 11.56 -22.15 -6.98
C LYS A 14 11.07 -22.05 -5.54
N ILE A 15 9.95 -22.71 -5.24
CA ILE A 15 9.43 -22.83 -3.88
C ILE A 15 10.23 -23.91 -3.14
N LYS A 16 10.85 -23.53 -2.01
CA LYS A 16 11.63 -24.44 -1.15
C LYS A 16 10.96 -24.72 0.20
N MET A 17 10.11 -23.82 0.66
CA MET A 17 9.43 -23.90 1.94
C MET A 17 7.93 -23.73 1.71
N VAL A 18 7.12 -24.50 2.39
CA VAL A 18 5.67 -24.45 2.28
C VAL A 18 5.04 -24.36 3.67
N GLU A 19 3.95 -23.60 3.75
CA GLU A 19 3.08 -23.51 4.92
C GLU A 19 1.71 -24.09 4.52
N PRO A 20 1.16 -25.06 5.30
CA PRO A 20 -0.16 -25.62 5.00
C PRO A 20 -1.27 -24.58 5.11
N LEU A 21 -2.24 -24.63 4.19
CA LEU A 21 -3.44 -23.81 4.24
C LEU A 21 -4.57 -24.54 4.97
N PHE A 22 -5.42 -23.79 5.66
CA PHE A 22 -6.58 -24.33 6.36
C PHE A 22 -7.80 -24.33 5.43
N MET A 23 -8.30 -25.52 5.09
CA MET A 23 -9.51 -25.71 4.29
C MET A 23 -10.73 -25.69 5.20
N THR A 24 -11.45 -24.57 5.23
CA THR A 24 -12.62 -24.37 6.09
C THR A 24 -13.93 -24.70 5.35
N THR A 25 -14.93 -25.20 6.08
CA THR A 25 -16.30 -25.36 5.55
C THR A 25 -17.05 -24.01 5.55
N ARG A 26 -18.17 -23.95 4.81
CA ARG A 26 -19.00 -22.74 4.81
C ARG A 26 -19.54 -22.42 6.22
N GLU A 27 -19.99 -23.44 6.97
CA GLU A 27 -20.52 -23.28 8.33
C GLU A 27 -19.47 -22.75 9.29
N GLN A 28 -18.22 -23.23 9.16
CA GLN A 28 -17.09 -22.69 9.95
C GLN A 28 -16.85 -21.22 9.64
N ARG A 29 -16.85 -20.85 8.36
CA ARG A 29 -16.65 -19.46 7.93
C ARG A 29 -17.79 -18.53 8.36
N GLU A 30 -19.05 -18.97 8.26
CA GLU A 30 -20.20 -18.19 8.73
C GLU A 30 -20.13 -17.95 10.25
N LYS A 31 -19.72 -18.94 11.02
CA LYS A 31 -19.47 -18.78 12.44
C LYS A 31 -18.34 -17.79 12.72
N ALA A 32 -17.19 -17.99 12.08
CA ALA A 32 -16.00 -17.16 12.30
C ALA A 32 -16.25 -15.68 11.95
N ILE A 33 -16.88 -15.38 10.81
CA ILE A 33 -17.16 -13.98 10.43
C ILE A 33 -18.20 -13.32 11.35
N THR A 34 -19.16 -14.09 11.85
CA THR A 34 -20.14 -13.61 12.83
C THR A 34 -19.48 -13.26 14.16
N GLU A 35 -18.60 -14.13 14.66
CA GLU A 35 -17.80 -13.89 15.87
C GLU A 35 -16.84 -12.69 15.69
N ALA A 36 -16.30 -12.51 14.49
CA ALA A 36 -15.49 -11.36 14.09
C ALA A 36 -16.30 -10.07 13.84
N GLY A 37 -17.62 -10.10 14.07
CA GLY A 37 -18.48 -8.93 13.85
C GLY A 37 -18.45 -8.44 12.41
N PHE A 38 -18.44 -9.34 11.43
CA PHE A 38 -18.35 -9.05 9.98
C PHE A 38 -17.19 -8.15 9.58
N ASN A 39 -16.11 -8.14 10.40
CA ASN A 39 -14.87 -7.44 10.10
C ASN A 39 -13.74 -8.43 9.81
N THR A 40 -13.28 -8.46 8.58
CA THR A 40 -12.24 -9.40 8.11
C THR A 40 -10.89 -9.24 8.81
N PHE A 41 -10.60 -8.07 9.44
CA PHE A 41 -9.43 -7.89 10.30
C PHE A 41 -9.48 -8.67 11.62
N LEU A 42 -10.68 -9.04 12.09
CA LEU A 42 -10.86 -9.72 13.36
C LEU A 42 -10.93 -11.26 13.20
N LEU A 43 -10.83 -11.75 11.99
CA LEU A 43 -10.70 -13.19 11.72
C LEU A 43 -9.34 -13.71 12.19
N ARG A 44 -9.32 -14.90 12.74
CA ARG A 44 -8.07 -15.62 13.06
C ARG A 44 -7.45 -16.20 11.79
N SER A 45 -6.14 -16.33 11.76
CA SER A 45 -5.44 -16.86 10.57
C SER A 45 -5.84 -18.30 10.24
N GLU A 46 -6.13 -19.11 11.26
CA GLU A 46 -6.58 -20.50 11.11
C GLU A 46 -7.95 -20.65 10.45
N ASP A 47 -8.76 -19.59 10.45
CA ASP A 47 -10.08 -19.55 9.81
C ASP A 47 -10.02 -19.09 8.35
N VAL A 48 -8.83 -18.70 7.85
CA VAL A 48 -8.65 -18.12 6.51
C VAL A 48 -7.98 -19.11 5.57
N TYR A 49 -8.58 -19.29 4.38
CA TYR A 49 -8.02 -20.15 3.34
C TYR A 49 -7.04 -19.38 2.43
N ILE A 50 -7.46 -18.28 1.82
CA ILE A 50 -6.61 -17.43 0.98
C ILE A 50 -6.62 -16.02 1.56
N ASP A 51 -5.48 -15.54 2.04
CA ASP A 51 -5.36 -14.25 2.70
C ASP A 51 -4.90 -13.15 1.74
N LEU A 52 -5.85 -12.35 1.27
CA LEU A 52 -5.63 -11.19 0.43
C LEU A 52 -5.92 -9.87 1.17
N LEU A 53 -5.92 -9.89 2.51
CA LEU A 53 -6.15 -8.70 3.34
C LEU A 53 -5.09 -7.65 3.09
N THR A 54 -3.83 -8.07 3.03
CA THR A 54 -2.67 -7.18 2.89
C THR A 54 -1.46 -7.90 2.31
N ASP A 55 -0.60 -7.16 1.62
CA ASP A 55 0.74 -7.58 1.21
C ASP A 55 1.83 -7.13 2.22
N SER A 56 1.42 -6.59 3.38
CA SER A 56 2.34 -6.02 4.37
C SER A 56 2.81 -7.06 5.36
N GLY A 57 4.06 -7.49 5.22
CA GLY A 57 4.67 -8.46 6.14
C GLY A 57 4.22 -9.91 5.92
N THR A 58 3.58 -10.18 4.78
CA THR A 58 3.03 -11.49 4.41
C THR A 58 3.76 -12.13 3.22
N SER A 59 4.82 -11.50 2.73
CA SER A 59 5.64 -12.04 1.63
C SER A 59 6.50 -13.21 2.09
N ALA A 60 6.75 -14.16 1.17
CA ALA A 60 7.75 -15.20 1.40
C ALA A 60 9.16 -14.64 1.16
N MET A 61 10.04 -14.82 2.13
CA MET A 61 11.45 -14.46 2.04
C MET A 61 12.23 -15.48 1.21
N SER A 62 13.28 -15.01 0.52
CA SER A 62 14.20 -15.86 -0.22
C SER A 62 15.12 -16.69 0.69
N ASP A 63 15.77 -17.71 0.12
CA ASP A 63 16.81 -18.46 0.82
C ASP A 63 18.00 -17.57 1.24
N ARG A 64 18.30 -16.52 0.46
CA ARG A 64 19.33 -15.52 0.81
C ARG A 64 18.91 -14.67 2.00
N GLN A 65 17.64 -14.26 2.08
CA GLN A 65 17.10 -13.54 3.23
C GLN A 65 17.13 -14.42 4.50
N TRP A 66 16.73 -15.70 4.41
CA TRP A 66 16.83 -16.67 5.51
C TRP A 66 18.27 -16.88 5.95
N ALA A 67 19.22 -17.01 5.02
CA ALA A 67 20.64 -17.07 5.35
C ALA A 67 21.12 -15.77 6.03
N GLY A 68 20.66 -14.60 5.57
CA GLY A 68 20.95 -13.31 6.19
C GLY A 68 20.45 -13.23 7.63
N LEU A 69 19.25 -13.72 7.92
CA LEU A 69 18.71 -13.82 9.28
C LEU A 69 19.62 -14.62 10.19
N MET A 70 20.15 -15.78 9.71
CA MET A 70 21.04 -16.65 10.50
C MET A 70 22.43 -16.05 10.73
N LEU A 71 22.86 -15.12 9.87
CA LEU A 71 24.18 -14.45 9.96
C LEU A 71 24.10 -13.07 10.63
N GLY A 72 22.91 -12.61 10.97
CA GLY A 72 22.69 -11.33 11.64
C GLY A 72 23.36 -11.29 13.01
N ASP A 73 23.95 -10.14 13.38
CA ASP A 73 24.50 -9.94 14.71
C ASP A 73 23.42 -9.45 15.69
N GLU A 74 23.64 -9.70 16.98
CA GLU A 74 22.74 -9.35 18.07
C GLU A 74 23.24 -8.10 18.85
N ALA A 75 23.99 -7.21 18.19
CA ALA A 75 24.53 -6.02 18.84
C ALA A 75 23.40 -5.01 19.15
N TYR A 76 23.32 -4.55 20.41
CA TYR A 76 22.34 -3.54 20.80
C TYR A 76 22.60 -2.17 20.13
N ALA A 77 23.85 -1.81 19.94
CA ALA A 77 24.26 -0.55 19.33
C ALA A 77 25.31 -0.80 18.26
N GLY A 78 25.19 -0.12 17.11
CA GLY A 78 26.19 -0.18 16.06
C GLY A 78 26.33 -1.55 15.41
N SER A 79 25.21 -2.28 15.22
CA SER A 79 25.18 -3.53 14.49
C SER A 79 25.81 -3.36 13.10
N ARG A 80 26.67 -4.29 12.67
CA ARG A 80 27.21 -4.27 11.29
C ARG A 80 26.10 -4.41 10.23
N ASN A 81 24.94 -4.96 10.60
CA ASN A 81 23.79 -5.06 9.69
C ASN A 81 23.11 -3.71 9.50
N TYR A 82 23.18 -2.79 10.49
CA TYR A 82 22.74 -1.41 10.31
C TYR A 82 23.55 -0.72 9.20
N TYR A 83 24.88 -0.75 9.28
CA TYR A 83 25.74 -0.10 8.29
C TYR A 83 25.61 -0.72 6.91
N ARG A 84 25.45 -2.06 6.84
CA ARG A 84 25.15 -2.72 5.56
C ARG A 84 23.83 -2.27 4.98
N LEU A 85 22.78 -2.15 5.79
CA LEU A 85 21.46 -1.68 5.35
C LEU A 85 21.52 -0.22 4.92
N GLU A 86 22.21 0.64 5.65
CA GLU A 86 22.45 2.04 5.28
C GLU A 86 23.12 2.15 3.91
N GLU A 87 24.20 1.39 3.68
CA GLU A 87 24.88 1.32 2.39
C GLU A 87 23.93 0.88 1.25
N VAL A 88 23.09 -0.12 1.50
CA VAL A 88 22.12 -0.60 0.51
C VAL A 88 21.06 0.47 0.22
N VAL A 89 20.54 1.17 1.22
CA VAL A 89 19.57 2.26 1.04
C VAL A 89 20.20 3.40 0.23
N GLN A 90 21.43 3.81 0.57
CA GLN A 90 22.15 4.85 -0.18
C GLN A 90 22.39 4.45 -1.63
N ARG A 91 22.83 3.24 -1.87
CA ARG A 91 23.13 2.74 -3.22
C ARG A 91 21.90 2.50 -4.08
N CYS A 92 20.80 2.02 -3.48
CA CYS A 92 19.59 1.65 -4.23
C CYS A 92 18.62 2.81 -4.41
N TYR A 93 18.61 3.76 -3.46
CA TYR A 93 17.64 4.87 -3.44
C TYR A 93 18.28 6.26 -3.47
N GLY A 94 19.58 6.38 -3.17
CA GLY A 94 20.33 7.64 -3.30
C GLY A 94 20.16 8.64 -2.16
N TYR A 95 19.40 8.34 -1.10
CA TYR A 95 19.27 9.23 0.06
C TYR A 95 20.55 9.23 0.91
N LYS A 96 20.88 10.39 1.49
CA LYS A 96 22.10 10.57 2.29
C LYS A 96 22.01 9.96 3.69
N HIS A 97 20.85 10.10 4.33
CA HIS A 97 20.62 9.74 5.72
C HIS A 97 19.51 8.71 5.81
N PHE A 98 19.65 7.81 6.79
CA PHE A 98 18.78 6.66 6.98
C PHE A 98 18.53 6.45 8.49
N ILE A 99 17.25 6.23 8.84
CA ILE A 99 16.83 5.88 10.20
C ILE A 99 15.91 4.67 10.11
N PRO A 100 16.29 3.50 10.64
CA PRO A 100 15.41 2.33 10.65
C PRO A 100 14.25 2.53 11.62
N THR A 101 13.12 1.90 11.31
CA THR A 101 11.93 1.82 12.17
C THR A 101 11.35 0.41 12.08
N HIS A 102 10.55 0.01 13.08
CA HIS A 102 9.94 -1.34 13.07
C HIS A 102 9.00 -1.56 11.88
N GLN A 103 8.42 -0.50 11.31
CA GLN A 103 7.60 -0.51 10.09
C GLN A 103 7.34 0.92 9.58
N GLY A 104 6.73 1.06 8.40
CA GLY A 104 6.51 2.36 7.74
C GLY A 104 5.78 3.40 8.59
N ARG A 105 4.78 3.00 9.40
CA ARG A 105 4.05 3.96 10.26
C ARG A 105 4.92 4.58 11.37
N GLY A 106 5.99 3.93 11.78
CA GLY A 106 7.01 4.54 12.65
C GLY A 106 7.71 5.69 11.92
N ALA A 107 8.13 5.48 10.68
CA ALA A 107 8.71 6.53 9.84
C ALA A 107 7.72 7.67 9.53
N GLU A 108 6.44 7.35 9.26
CA GLU A 108 5.36 8.34 9.09
C GLU A 108 5.17 9.21 10.34
N ASN A 109 5.21 8.60 11.53
CA ASN A 109 5.13 9.31 12.80
C ASN A 109 6.30 10.27 12.99
N LEU A 110 7.53 9.79 12.78
CA LEU A 110 8.74 10.61 12.94
C LEU A 110 8.72 11.84 12.02
N ILE A 111 8.50 11.63 10.72
CA ILE A 111 8.54 12.74 9.76
C ILE A 111 7.40 13.74 9.98
N SER A 112 6.21 13.27 10.41
CA SER A 112 5.09 14.15 10.72
C SER A 112 5.39 15.04 11.92
N GLN A 113 5.99 14.50 12.99
CA GLN A 113 6.36 15.29 14.16
C GLN A 113 7.50 16.29 13.88
N VAL A 114 8.45 15.92 12.99
CA VAL A 114 9.58 16.79 12.65
C VAL A 114 9.15 17.96 11.75
N LEU A 115 8.29 17.71 10.76
CA LEU A 115 8.02 18.71 9.72
C LEU A 115 6.71 19.48 9.89
N ILE A 116 5.70 18.90 10.53
CA ILE A 116 4.34 19.50 10.57
C ILE A 116 4.18 20.36 11.83
N LYS A 117 3.60 21.53 11.65
CA LYS A 117 3.15 22.42 12.73
C LYS A 117 1.62 22.56 12.68
N PRO A 118 0.98 22.84 13.82
CA PRO A 118 -0.47 23.09 13.84
C PRO A 118 -0.90 24.15 12.82
N GLY A 119 -1.89 23.80 12.01
CA GLY A 119 -2.42 24.68 10.95
C GLY A 119 -1.65 24.60 9.62
N ASP A 120 -0.71 23.66 9.46
CA ASP A 120 -0.08 23.37 8.17
C ASP A 120 -1.01 22.58 7.26
N VAL A 121 -0.78 22.71 5.95
CA VAL A 121 -1.54 22.03 4.89
C VAL A 121 -0.60 21.10 4.13
N ILE A 122 -1.03 19.85 3.96
CA ILE A 122 -0.22 18.84 3.29
C ILE A 122 -0.95 18.36 2.01
N PRO A 123 -0.62 18.94 0.83
CA PRO A 123 -1.14 18.43 -0.44
C PRO A 123 -0.51 17.09 -0.78
N GLY A 124 -1.30 16.18 -1.38
CA GLY A 124 -0.79 14.87 -1.79
C GLY A 124 -1.67 14.17 -2.82
N ASN A 125 -1.11 13.13 -3.46
CA ASN A 125 -1.84 12.32 -4.42
C ASN A 125 -2.71 11.26 -3.73
N MET A 126 -3.82 11.69 -3.16
CA MET A 126 -4.72 10.92 -2.33
C MET A 126 -4.08 10.49 -0.98
N TYR A 127 -4.89 10.34 0.04
CA TYR A 127 -4.39 9.96 1.37
C TYR A 127 -4.10 8.46 1.47
N PHE A 128 -3.16 8.11 2.34
CA PHE A 128 -3.13 6.79 2.95
C PHE A 128 -3.55 6.90 4.42
N THR A 129 -4.29 5.90 4.92
CA THR A 129 -5.00 6.01 6.20
C THR A 129 -4.10 6.32 7.39
N THR A 130 -2.93 5.66 7.51
CA THR A 130 -2.00 5.90 8.63
C THR A 130 -1.21 7.17 8.44
N THR A 131 -0.78 7.48 7.21
CA THR A 131 -0.06 8.73 6.90
C THR A 131 -0.91 9.95 7.24
N LYS A 132 -2.17 9.97 6.77
CA LYS A 132 -3.12 11.04 7.08
C LYS A 132 -3.35 11.16 8.60
N ALA A 133 -3.53 10.03 9.30
CA ALA A 133 -3.71 10.05 10.75
C ALA A 133 -2.52 10.69 11.49
N HIS A 134 -1.27 10.37 11.10
CA HIS A 134 -0.09 10.99 11.70
C HIS A 134 0.03 12.49 11.36
N GLN A 135 -0.33 12.88 10.13
CA GLN A 135 -0.37 14.28 9.71
C GLN A 135 -1.38 15.08 10.54
N GLU A 136 -2.58 14.57 10.73
CA GLU A 136 -3.65 15.19 11.52
C GLU A 136 -3.31 15.23 13.01
N LEU A 137 -2.72 14.16 13.57
CA LEU A 137 -2.25 14.16 14.97
C LEU A 137 -1.12 15.16 15.23
N ALA A 138 -0.31 15.49 14.21
CA ALA A 138 0.68 16.55 14.28
C ALA A 138 0.08 17.97 14.08
N GLY A 139 -1.23 18.07 13.82
CA GLY A 139 -1.96 19.33 13.65
C GLY A 139 -2.04 19.83 12.21
N GLY A 140 -1.66 19.03 11.23
CA GLY A 140 -1.77 19.32 9.80
C GLY A 140 -3.13 18.95 9.21
N THR A 141 -3.42 19.45 8.02
CA THR A 141 -4.61 19.12 7.23
C THR A 141 -4.20 18.57 5.88
N PHE A 142 -4.61 17.33 5.58
CA PHE A 142 -4.37 16.75 4.26
C PHE A 142 -5.30 17.35 3.21
N VAL A 143 -4.75 17.67 2.02
CA VAL A 143 -5.51 18.14 0.86
C VAL A 143 -5.21 17.27 -0.35
N ASP A 144 -6.27 16.70 -0.92
CA ASP A 144 -6.16 15.85 -2.10
C ASP A 144 -5.93 16.69 -3.37
N VAL A 145 -4.82 16.42 -4.06
CA VAL A 145 -4.47 17.06 -5.33
C VAL A 145 -4.21 16.03 -6.44
N ILE A 146 -4.76 14.82 -6.30
CA ILE A 146 -4.69 13.79 -7.33
C ILE A 146 -5.54 14.17 -8.56
N VAL A 147 -5.23 13.60 -9.72
CA VAL A 147 -6.04 13.75 -10.94
C VAL A 147 -7.46 13.22 -10.74
N ASP A 148 -8.44 13.82 -11.40
CA ASP A 148 -9.86 13.47 -11.22
C ASP A 148 -10.18 12.03 -11.65
N GLU A 149 -9.49 11.52 -12.66
CA GLU A 149 -9.60 10.14 -13.12
C GLU A 149 -9.32 9.09 -12.04
N ALA A 150 -8.58 9.47 -10.99
CA ALA A 150 -8.31 8.58 -9.85
C ALA A 150 -9.58 8.26 -9.04
N HIS A 151 -10.58 9.14 -9.09
CA HIS A 151 -11.86 8.98 -8.39
C HIS A 151 -12.92 8.24 -9.23
N ASP A 152 -12.61 7.88 -10.46
CA ASP A 152 -13.44 7.05 -11.34
C ASP A 152 -12.84 5.65 -11.51
N SER A 153 -13.49 4.64 -10.94
CA SER A 153 -13.03 3.24 -11.02
C SER A 153 -12.99 2.72 -12.46
N ALA A 154 -13.87 3.19 -13.33
CA ALA A 154 -14.01 2.75 -14.72
C ALA A 154 -13.03 3.44 -15.69
N SER A 155 -12.49 4.61 -15.31
CA SER A 155 -11.52 5.34 -16.13
C SER A 155 -10.29 4.48 -16.43
N CYS A 156 -9.87 4.44 -17.70
CA CYS A 156 -8.66 3.73 -18.15
C CYS A 156 -7.43 4.65 -18.26
N PHE A 157 -7.43 5.81 -17.60
CA PHE A 157 -6.27 6.70 -17.57
C PHE A 157 -5.05 5.97 -16.98
N PRO A 158 -3.89 5.94 -17.66
CA PRO A 158 -2.82 4.98 -17.33
C PRO A 158 -2.07 5.29 -16.04
N PHE A 159 -2.02 6.57 -15.63
CA PHE A 159 -1.29 7.04 -14.45
C PHE A 159 -2.20 7.79 -13.49
N LYS A 160 -3.25 7.12 -13.00
CA LYS A 160 -4.20 7.69 -12.05
C LYS A 160 -3.57 8.12 -10.71
N GLY A 161 -2.32 7.73 -10.43
CA GLY A 161 -1.57 8.20 -9.27
C GLY A 161 -0.98 9.62 -9.46
N ASN A 162 -1.08 10.21 -10.65
CA ASN A 162 -0.52 11.53 -10.93
C ASN A 162 -1.12 12.63 -10.06
N ILE A 163 -0.28 13.59 -9.68
CA ILE A 163 -0.71 14.86 -9.09
C ILE A 163 -1.22 15.78 -10.20
N ASP A 164 -2.38 16.38 -9.98
CA ASP A 164 -2.88 17.48 -10.79
C ASP A 164 -2.11 18.76 -10.43
N LEU A 165 -1.31 19.24 -11.37
CA LEU A 165 -0.45 20.42 -11.16
C LEU A 165 -1.25 21.70 -10.96
N ALA A 166 -2.46 21.82 -11.55
CA ALA A 166 -3.30 22.98 -11.35
C ALA A 166 -3.91 23.01 -9.95
N LYS A 167 -4.36 21.85 -9.44
CA LYS A 167 -4.81 21.70 -8.04
C LYS A 167 -3.68 22.00 -7.07
N LEU A 168 -2.48 21.47 -7.30
CA LEU A 168 -1.32 21.73 -6.44
C LEU A 168 -0.94 23.21 -6.44
N ALA A 169 -0.90 23.86 -7.61
CA ALA A 169 -0.62 25.29 -7.71
C ALA A 169 -1.68 26.14 -6.99
N ALA A 170 -2.97 25.80 -7.12
CA ALA A 170 -4.06 26.49 -6.42
C ALA A 170 -3.95 26.36 -4.88
N VAL A 171 -3.53 25.19 -4.37
CA VAL A 171 -3.28 25.00 -2.92
C VAL A 171 -2.10 25.86 -2.45
N ILE A 172 -1.03 25.94 -3.25
CA ILE A 172 0.14 26.80 -2.93
C ILE A 172 -0.26 28.29 -2.93
N GLU A 173 -1.05 28.72 -3.90
CA GLU A 173 -1.53 30.11 -3.98
C GLU A 173 -2.46 30.46 -2.81
N LEU A 174 -3.39 29.56 -2.47
CA LEU A 174 -4.39 29.76 -1.41
C LEU A 174 -3.77 29.86 -0.01
N HIS A 175 -2.83 28.96 0.32
CA HIS A 175 -2.31 28.82 1.68
C HIS A 175 -0.93 29.48 1.86
N GLY A 176 -0.21 29.72 0.77
CA GLY A 176 1.18 30.17 0.78
C GLY A 176 2.18 29.05 1.08
N ALA A 177 3.34 29.08 0.44
CA ALA A 177 4.38 28.06 0.57
C ALA A 177 4.84 27.81 2.03
N ALA A 178 4.83 28.84 2.87
CA ALA A 178 5.24 28.75 4.29
C ALA A 178 4.30 27.85 5.13
N LYS A 179 3.08 27.59 4.67
CA LYS A 179 2.10 26.72 5.31
C LYS A 179 2.10 25.30 4.76
N ILE A 180 2.97 25.01 3.80
CA ILE A 180 3.08 23.68 3.17
C ILE A 180 4.46 23.10 3.50
N PRO A 181 4.58 22.30 4.56
CA PRO A 181 5.87 21.76 4.99
C PRO A 181 6.45 20.80 3.93
N TYR A 182 5.57 20.09 3.21
CA TYR A 182 5.93 19.21 2.11
C TYR A 182 4.70 18.81 1.28
N VAL A 183 4.95 18.34 0.07
CA VAL A 183 3.99 17.57 -0.74
C VAL A 183 4.14 16.10 -0.38
N ALA A 184 3.04 15.43 0.01
CA ALA A 184 3.02 14.01 0.27
C ALA A 184 2.81 13.24 -1.04
N LEU A 185 3.81 12.48 -1.46
CA LEU A 185 3.78 11.73 -2.72
C LEU A 185 3.82 10.23 -2.45
N ALA A 186 2.84 9.48 -2.94
CA ALA A 186 2.82 8.02 -2.81
C ALA A 186 3.09 7.31 -4.16
N THR A 187 3.95 6.31 -4.15
CA THR A 187 4.16 5.34 -5.23
C THR A 187 4.00 3.91 -4.69
N THR A 188 2.94 3.17 -5.04
CA THR A 188 1.76 3.50 -5.84
C THR A 188 0.62 3.98 -4.95
N VAL A 189 -0.38 4.66 -5.52
CA VAL A 189 -1.51 5.20 -4.75
C VAL A 189 -2.51 4.10 -4.38
N ASN A 190 -2.46 3.64 -3.15
CA ASN A 190 -3.24 2.52 -2.64
C ASN A 190 -4.75 2.78 -2.70
N MET A 191 -5.21 3.96 -2.23
CA MET A 191 -6.63 4.29 -2.14
C MET A 191 -7.29 4.52 -3.51
N ALA A 192 -6.49 4.78 -4.56
CA ALA A 192 -6.96 4.88 -5.95
C ALA A 192 -6.96 3.52 -6.68
N GLY A 193 -6.72 2.41 -5.98
CA GLY A 193 -6.65 1.08 -6.61
C GLY A 193 -5.24 0.62 -6.96
N GLY A 194 -4.21 1.09 -6.24
CA GLY A 194 -2.82 0.71 -6.48
C GLY A 194 -2.23 1.35 -7.75
N GLN A 195 -2.66 2.56 -8.05
CA GLN A 195 -2.36 3.24 -9.32
C GLN A 195 -0.99 3.89 -9.33
N PRO A 196 -0.23 3.78 -10.44
CA PRO A 196 1.10 4.36 -10.57
C PRO A 196 1.05 5.87 -10.86
N ILE A 197 2.18 6.53 -10.57
CA ILE A 197 2.51 7.88 -11.02
C ILE A 197 3.56 7.83 -12.12
N SER A 198 3.45 8.68 -13.15
CA SER A 198 4.45 8.77 -14.23
C SER A 198 5.70 9.54 -13.81
N LEU A 199 6.83 9.22 -14.43
CA LEU A 199 8.08 9.94 -14.18
C LEU A 199 8.00 11.39 -14.71
N GLU A 200 7.29 11.61 -15.81
CA GLU A 200 7.02 12.95 -16.33
C GLU A 200 6.27 13.81 -15.30
N ASN A 201 5.21 13.27 -14.67
CA ASN A 201 4.46 13.98 -13.63
C ASN A 201 5.34 14.27 -12.41
N LEU A 202 6.17 13.30 -11.98
CA LEU A 202 7.12 13.50 -10.87
C LEU A 202 8.08 14.66 -11.13
N ARG A 203 8.64 14.72 -12.35
CA ARG A 203 9.53 15.83 -12.76
C ARG A 203 8.81 17.18 -12.76
N ALA A 204 7.56 17.21 -13.22
CA ALA A 204 6.75 18.43 -13.23
C ALA A 204 6.37 18.89 -11.81
N VAL A 205 6.00 17.96 -10.92
CA VAL A 205 5.76 18.24 -9.49
C VAL A 205 7.03 18.79 -8.84
N ARG A 206 8.20 18.17 -9.11
CA ARG A 206 9.49 18.66 -8.59
C ARG A 206 9.83 20.06 -9.11
N ALA A 207 9.58 20.35 -10.37
CA ALA A 207 9.81 21.66 -10.94
C ALA A 207 8.96 22.74 -10.26
N LEU A 208 7.67 22.45 -10.03
CA LEU A 208 6.75 23.36 -9.36
C LEU A 208 7.14 23.58 -7.88
N THR A 209 7.34 22.51 -7.12
CA THR A 209 7.67 22.61 -5.68
C THR A 209 9.01 23.31 -5.44
N LYS A 210 10.00 23.12 -6.32
CA LYS A 210 11.31 23.79 -6.26
C LYS A 210 11.20 25.30 -6.38
N GLN A 211 10.28 25.82 -7.22
CA GLN A 211 10.06 27.26 -7.37
C GLN A 211 9.60 27.92 -6.08
N HIS A 212 8.92 27.17 -5.23
CA HIS A 212 8.34 27.64 -3.96
C HIS A 212 9.14 27.20 -2.72
N GLY A 213 10.25 26.47 -2.89
CA GLY A 213 11.04 25.95 -1.77
C GLY A 213 10.31 24.89 -0.94
N ILE A 214 9.31 24.20 -1.53
CA ILE A 214 8.50 23.17 -0.86
C ILE A 214 9.18 21.81 -1.05
N ARG A 215 9.26 21.02 0.02
CA ARG A 215 9.78 19.64 0.02
C ARG A 215 8.81 18.67 -0.64
N ILE A 216 9.34 17.54 -1.08
CA ILE A 216 8.55 16.36 -1.43
C ILE A 216 8.96 15.22 -0.50
N ILE A 217 8.01 14.70 0.29
CA ILE A 217 8.21 13.50 1.11
C ILE A 217 7.47 12.33 0.44
N HIS A 218 8.24 11.31 0.12
CA HIS A 218 7.83 10.19 -0.72
C HIS A 218 7.47 8.97 0.14
N ASP A 219 6.22 8.52 0.11
CA ASP A 219 5.90 7.15 0.51
C ASP A 219 6.35 6.19 -0.59
N MET A 220 7.56 5.66 -0.40
CA MET A 220 8.24 4.81 -1.39
C MET A 220 7.98 3.30 -1.20
N THR A 221 6.99 2.97 -0.42
CA THR A 221 6.64 1.59 -0.01
C THR A 221 6.53 0.61 -1.18
N ARG A 222 6.10 1.07 -2.37
CA ARG A 222 6.00 0.26 -3.61
C ARG A 222 6.64 0.97 -4.80
N VAL A 223 7.78 1.59 -4.56
CA VAL A 223 8.52 2.34 -5.59
C VAL A 223 8.99 1.45 -6.74
N ALA A 224 9.39 0.20 -6.46
CA ALA A 224 9.80 -0.75 -7.49
C ALA A 224 8.62 -1.18 -8.37
N GLU A 225 7.44 -1.42 -7.79
CA GLU A 225 6.22 -1.67 -8.56
C GLU A 225 5.85 -0.47 -9.44
N ASN A 226 5.96 0.75 -8.93
CA ASN A 226 5.72 1.98 -9.70
C ASN A 226 6.72 2.12 -10.85
N ALA A 227 8.00 1.89 -10.61
CA ALA A 227 9.04 1.95 -11.64
C ALA A 227 8.81 0.93 -12.76
N HIS A 228 8.30 -0.27 -12.42
CA HIS A 228 7.91 -1.26 -13.42
C HIS A 228 6.75 -0.78 -14.29
N MET A 229 5.77 -0.06 -13.73
CA MET A 229 4.69 0.53 -14.52
C MET A 229 5.20 1.65 -15.44
N ILE A 230 6.18 2.44 -15.00
CA ILE A 230 6.86 3.41 -15.87
C ILE A 230 7.54 2.69 -17.05
N GLN A 231 8.28 1.60 -16.80
CA GLN A 231 8.87 0.79 -17.88
C GLN A 231 7.83 0.34 -18.91
N ARG A 232 6.65 -0.08 -18.44
CA ARG A 232 5.59 -0.65 -19.28
C ARG A 232 4.78 0.38 -20.04
N LEU A 233 4.51 1.53 -19.45
CA LEU A 233 3.47 2.46 -19.92
C LEU A 233 4.02 3.80 -20.41
N GLU A 234 5.19 4.22 -19.92
CA GLU A 234 5.76 5.53 -20.28
C GLU A 234 6.76 5.40 -21.43
N ALA A 235 6.58 6.22 -22.46
CA ALA A 235 7.41 6.17 -23.65
C ALA A 235 8.90 6.43 -23.33
N GLY A 236 9.78 5.66 -23.95
CA GLY A 236 11.25 5.79 -23.78
C GLY A 236 11.83 5.04 -22.57
N HIS A 237 11.00 4.39 -21.73
CA HIS A 237 11.46 3.72 -20.51
C HIS A 237 11.51 2.19 -20.60
N ALA A 238 10.98 1.56 -21.66
CA ALA A 238 10.82 0.11 -21.79
C ALA A 238 12.11 -0.73 -21.64
N HIS A 239 13.28 -0.14 -21.93
CA HIS A 239 14.57 -0.84 -21.86
C HIS A 239 15.48 -0.34 -20.73
N ARG A 240 14.99 0.59 -19.90
CA ARG A 240 15.74 1.07 -18.74
C ARG A 240 15.70 0.03 -17.63
N PRO A 241 16.83 -0.27 -16.97
CA PRO A 241 16.81 -1.11 -15.76
C PRO A 241 15.88 -0.53 -14.70
N LEU A 242 15.14 -1.38 -14.01
CA LEU A 242 14.23 -0.98 -12.92
C LEU A 242 14.95 -0.11 -11.88
N ARG A 243 16.17 -0.50 -11.50
CA ARG A 243 17.00 0.22 -10.54
C ARG A 243 17.26 1.67 -10.93
N ASP A 244 17.50 1.95 -12.20
CA ASP A 244 17.82 3.30 -12.68
C ASP A 244 16.57 4.20 -12.62
N ILE A 245 15.39 3.64 -12.87
CA ILE A 245 14.13 4.37 -12.74
C ILE A 245 13.84 4.66 -11.27
N VAL A 246 14.05 3.69 -10.38
CA VAL A 246 13.87 3.87 -8.92
C VAL A 246 14.81 4.97 -8.39
N LEU A 247 16.10 4.95 -8.78
CA LEU A 247 17.05 6.00 -8.40
C LEU A 247 16.60 7.38 -8.90
N GLU A 248 16.09 7.47 -10.12
CA GLU A 248 15.58 8.75 -10.64
C GLU A 248 14.34 9.23 -9.88
N ILE A 249 13.38 8.35 -9.59
CA ILE A 249 12.21 8.69 -8.75
C ILE A 249 12.68 9.27 -7.41
N CYS A 250 13.57 8.59 -6.71
CA CYS A 250 14.08 9.02 -5.42
C CYS A 250 14.86 10.34 -5.49
N SER A 251 15.62 10.57 -6.58
CA SER A 251 16.37 11.82 -6.79
C SER A 251 15.50 13.07 -6.94
N LEU A 252 14.22 12.89 -7.26
CA LEU A 252 13.24 13.96 -7.40
C LEU A 252 12.57 14.35 -6.06
N THR A 253 12.96 13.72 -4.94
CA THR A 253 12.33 13.91 -3.62
C THR A 253 13.37 14.28 -2.56
N ASP A 254 12.93 14.89 -1.46
CA ASP A 254 13.81 15.38 -0.40
C ASP A 254 13.95 14.41 0.76
N GLY A 255 12.98 13.51 0.91
CA GLY A 255 12.97 12.44 1.89
C GLY A 255 11.91 11.41 1.56
N ALA A 256 11.94 10.29 2.26
CA ALA A 256 11.03 9.19 2.04
C ALA A 256 10.71 8.41 3.31
N THR A 257 9.50 7.88 3.37
CA THR A 257 9.10 6.83 4.32
C THR A 257 8.96 5.50 3.58
N MET A 258 9.42 4.41 4.19
CA MET A 258 9.34 3.08 3.62
C MET A 258 8.73 2.09 4.61
N SER A 259 7.67 1.43 4.21
CA SER A 259 7.32 0.15 4.83
C SER A 259 8.01 -0.98 4.07
N ALA A 260 9.12 -1.44 4.59
CA ALA A 260 9.91 -2.53 4.00
C ALA A 260 9.16 -3.86 3.91
N LYS A 261 8.04 -3.96 4.63
CA LYS A 261 7.12 -5.11 4.64
C LYS A 261 6.41 -5.37 3.31
N LYS A 262 6.68 -4.59 2.26
CA LYS A 262 6.15 -4.73 0.89
C LYS A 262 7.29 -5.00 -0.09
N ASP A 263 7.76 -3.97 -0.81
CA ASP A 263 8.78 -4.16 -1.83
C ASP A 263 10.08 -4.79 -1.31
N ALA A 264 10.53 -4.45 -0.11
CA ALA A 264 11.74 -5.05 0.46
C ALA A 264 11.55 -6.49 0.99
N LEU A 265 10.42 -7.14 0.74
CA LEU A 265 10.19 -8.58 0.92
C LEU A 265 10.44 -9.12 2.34
N VAL A 266 10.29 -8.28 3.37
CA VAL A 266 10.46 -8.69 4.78
C VAL A 266 9.14 -8.72 5.54
N ASN A 267 9.12 -9.44 6.65
CA ASN A 267 7.93 -9.58 7.51
C ASN A 267 7.85 -8.47 8.57
N ILE A 268 8.95 -7.80 8.86
CA ILE A 268 9.07 -6.64 9.77
C ILE A 268 10.06 -5.63 9.18
N GLY A 269 9.87 -4.35 9.47
CA GLY A 269 10.81 -3.31 9.13
C GLY A 269 10.25 -2.17 8.30
N GLY A 270 10.89 -1.05 8.42
CA GLY A 270 10.67 0.19 7.69
C GLY A 270 11.82 1.16 7.94
N PHE A 271 11.76 2.32 7.34
CA PHE A 271 12.73 3.37 7.58
C PHE A 271 12.22 4.75 7.14
N LEU A 272 12.83 5.78 7.72
CA LEU A 272 12.85 7.14 7.22
C LEU A 272 14.19 7.38 6.50
N ALA A 273 14.16 7.96 5.31
CA ALA A 273 15.35 8.43 4.61
C ALA A 273 15.21 9.91 4.25
N THR A 274 16.30 10.67 4.26
CA THR A 274 16.26 12.10 3.94
C THR A 274 17.61 12.58 3.39
N ASN A 275 17.57 13.69 2.66
CA ASN A 275 18.78 14.39 2.20
C ASN A 275 19.16 15.58 3.09
N GLU A 276 18.31 15.95 4.07
CA GLU A 276 18.49 17.09 4.95
C GLU A 276 19.04 16.66 6.33
N GLU A 277 20.20 17.18 6.69
CA GLU A 277 20.88 16.92 7.99
C GLU A 277 19.99 17.30 9.18
N SER A 278 19.33 18.47 9.14
CA SER A 278 18.48 18.94 10.23
C SER A 278 17.29 18.00 10.47
N VAL A 279 16.65 17.50 9.41
CA VAL A 279 15.54 16.53 9.51
C VAL A 279 16.05 15.19 10.09
N PHE A 280 17.24 14.77 9.65
CA PHE A 280 17.86 13.55 10.14
C PHE A 280 18.16 13.63 11.65
N GLU A 281 18.79 14.72 12.12
CA GLU A 281 19.14 14.89 13.53
C GLU A 281 17.89 14.95 14.43
N GLU A 282 16.84 15.69 14.04
CA GLU A 282 15.60 15.73 14.80
C GLU A 282 14.89 14.38 14.83
N ALA A 283 14.79 13.70 13.69
CA ALA A 283 14.18 12.37 13.63
C ALA A 283 14.98 11.32 14.40
N ARG A 284 16.33 11.41 14.40
CA ARG A 284 17.21 10.56 15.20
C ARG A 284 17.00 10.72 16.71
N ASN A 285 16.69 11.91 17.17
CA ASN A 285 16.34 12.15 18.57
C ASN A 285 14.96 11.55 18.91
N LEU A 286 13.99 11.67 18.02
CA LEU A 286 12.65 11.13 18.24
C LEU A 286 12.59 9.58 18.16
N VAL A 287 13.38 8.96 17.29
CA VAL A 287 13.38 7.49 17.16
C VAL A 287 13.76 6.82 18.47
N VAL A 288 14.66 7.42 19.26
CA VAL A 288 15.06 6.90 20.56
C VAL A 288 13.88 6.82 21.56
N ILE A 289 12.90 7.72 21.41
CA ILE A 289 11.73 7.76 22.28
C ILE A 289 10.68 6.72 21.85
N TYR A 290 10.48 6.55 20.55
CA TYR A 290 9.34 5.80 20.01
C TYR A 290 9.68 4.40 19.50
N GLU A 291 10.88 4.20 18.94
CA GLU A 291 11.23 2.99 18.20
C GLU A 291 12.39 2.22 18.85
N GLY A 292 13.36 2.93 19.39
CA GLY A 292 14.59 2.39 19.95
C GLY A 292 15.82 3.19 19.50
N LEU A 293 17.04 2.66 19.68
CA LEU A 293 18.24 3.39 19.27
C LEU A 293 18.29 3.60 17.75
N HIS A 294 18.84 4.69 17.29
CA HIS A 294 18.92 5.07 15.86
C HIS A 294 19.65 4.04 14.98
N THR A 295 20.46 3.15 15.55
CA THR A 295 21.14 2.09 14.80
C THR A 295 20.36 0.76 14.74
N TYR A 296 19.12 0.71 15.25
CA TYR A 296 18.25 -0.46 15.05
C TYR A 296 16.76 -0.12 14.88
N GLY A 297 16.24 1.00 15.41
CA GLY A 297 14.87 1.45 15.20
C GLY A 297 13.80 0.41 15.53
N GLY A 298 13.94 -0.33 16.62
CA GLY A 298 13.01 -1.38 17.03
C GLY A 298 13.17 -2.71 16.28
N LEU A 299 14.25 -2.88 15.50
CA LEU A 299 14.57 -4.10 14.75
C LEU A 299 15.70 -4.87 15.40
N ALA A 300 15.74 -6.19 15.22
CA ALA A 300 16.94 -6.97 15.50
C ALA A 300 17.93 -6.85 14.32
N GLY A 301 19.23 -7.10 14.59
CA GLY A 301 20.26 -7.08 13.56
C GLY A 301 19.94 -8.02 12.39
N ARG A 302 19.39 -9.20 12.68
CA ARG A 302 18.94 -10.17 11.66
C ARG A 302 17.83 -9.63 10.76
N ASP A 303 16.89 -8.84 11.26
CA ASP A 303 15.83 -8.25 10.46
C ASP A 303 16.40 -7.22 9.46
N MET A 304 17.37 -6.42 9.90
CA MET A 304 18.09 -5.47 9.05
C MET A 304 18.89 -6.19 7.95
N ALA A 305 19.50 -7.34 8.27
CA ALA A 305 20.21 -8.18 7.28
C ALA A 305 19.25 -8.69 6.19
N ALA A 306 18.10 -9.22 6.59
CA ALA A 306 17.08 -9.68 5.65
C ALA A 306 16.52 -8.54 4.80
N MET A 307 16.32 -7.35 5.40
CA MET A 307 15.81 -6.15 4.70
C MET A 307 16.81 -5.67 3.64
N ALA A 308 18.10 -5.62 3.95
CA ALA A 308 19.13 -5.23 2.99
C ALA A 308 19.13 -6.14 1.74
N ILE A 309 19.00 -7.45 1.95
CA ILE A 309 18.91 -8.43 0.85
C ILE A 309 17.59 -8.25 0.08
N GLY A 310 16.47 -8.09 0.77
CA GLY A 310 15.17 -7.94 0.15
C GLY A 310 15.03 -6.66 -0.69
N ILE A 311 15.66 -5.55 -0.28
CA ILE A 311 15.74 -4.32 -1.09
C ILE A 311 16.44 -4.61 -2.43
N GLU A 312 17.58 -5.29 -2.40
CA GLU A 312 18.31 -5.63 -3.65
C GLU A 312 17.51 -6.54 -4.57
N GLU A 313 16.82 -7.57 -3.99
CA GLU A 313 15.99 -8.50 -4.75
C GLU A 313 14.74 -7.85 -5.34
N SER A 314 14.19 -6.84 -4.68
CA SER A 314 13.00 -6.12 -5.17
C SER A 314 13.27 -5.31 -6.44
N LEU A 315 14.52 -4.97 -6.72
CA LEU A 315 14.96 -4.22 -7.90
C LEU A 315 15.34 -5.12 -9.08
N ASP A 316 15.01 -6.40 -9.01
CA ASP A 316 15.17 -7.35 -10.11
C ASP A 316 13.98 -7.25 -11.07
N ASP A 317 14.28 -7.04 -12.37
CA ASP A 317 13.26 -6.85 -13.41
C ASP A 317 12.37 -8.09 -13.61
N ASP A 318 12.94 -9.31 -13.50
CA ASP A 318 12.17 -10.54 -13.65
C ASP A 318 11.27 -10.80 -12.45
N HIS A 319 11.76 -10.49 -11.23
CA HIS A 319 10.94 -10.53 -10.02
C HIS A 319 9.73 -9.61 -10.15
N MET A 320 9.96 -8.38 -10.56
CA MET A 320 8.88 -7.38 -10.65
C MET A 320 7.89 -7.70 -11.77
N ARG A 321 8.36 -8.22 -12.89
CA ARG A 321 7.50 -8.72 -13.98
C ARG A 321 6.57 -9.84 -13.48
N ALA A 322 7.09 -10.82 -12.76
CA ALA A 322 6.29 -11.90 -12.18
C ALA A 322 5.29 -11.37 -11.14
N ARG A 323 5.75 -10.45 -10.28
CA ARG A 323 4.93 -9.82 -9.24
C ARG A 323 3.70 -9.11 -9.81
N VAL A 324 3.92 -8.18 -10.71
CA VAL A 324 2.84 -7.40 -11.34
C VAL A 324 2.01 -8.28 -12.27
N GLY A 325 2.64 -9.22 -12.97
CA GLY A 325 1.96 -10.16 -13.85
C GLY A 325 0.92 -11.02 -13.13
N GLN A 326 1.18 -11.48 -11.90
CA GLN A 326 0.21 -12.24 -11.11
C GLN A 326 -1.04 -11.39 -10.78
N VAL A 327 -0.85 -10.11 -10.46
CA VAL A 327 -1.96 -9.18 -10.21
C VAL A 327 -2.78 -8.95 -11.48
N GLN A 328 -2.09 -8.72 -12.61
CA GLN A 328 -2.75 -8.55 -13.92
C GLN A 328 -3.56 -9.79 -14.29
N TYR A 329 -3.02 -10.99 -14.07
CA TYR A 329 -3.71 -12.25 -14.35
C TYR A 329 -5.08 -12.33 -13.66
N LEU A 330 -5.13 -12.04 -12.35
CA LEU A 330 -6.41 -12.01 -11.62
C LEU A 330 -7.34 -10.92 -12.16
N GLY A 331 -6.80 -9.72 -12.38
CA GLY A 331 -7.56 -8.58 -12.88
C GLY A 331 -8.16 -8.84 -14.26
N ASP A 332 -7.38 -9.38 -15.19
CA ASP A 332 -7.82 -9.69 -16.55
C ASP A 332 -8.95 -10.74 -16.58
N LYS A 333 -8.84 -11.77 -15.70
CA LYS A 333 -9.93 -12.77 -15.54
C LYS A 333 -11.23 -12.13 -15.07
N LEU A 334 -11.16 -11.24 -14.07
CA LEU A 334 -12.33 -10.56 -13.54
C LEU A 334 -12.93 -9.58 -14.56
N ILE A 335 -12.09 -8.84 -15.29
CA ILE A 335 -12.55 -7.96 -16.38
C ILE A 335 -13.24 -8.76 -17.49
N ALA A 336 -12.65 -9.88 -17.90
CA ALA A 336 -13.24 -10.74 -18.94
C ALA A 336 -14.59 -11.31 -18.53
N ALA A 337 -14.82 -11.52 -17.24
CA ALA A 337 -16.10 -11.97 -16.67
C ALA A 337 -17.10 -10.81 -16.42
N GLY A 338 -16.76 -9.58 -16.77
CA GLY A 338 -17.63 -8.42 -16.56
C GLY A 338 -17.75 -7.95 -15.11
N ILE A 339 -16.82 -8.36 -14.25
CA ILE A 339 -16.80 -7.93 -12.84
C ILE A 339 -16.32 -6.46 -12.77
N PRO A 340 -17.02 -5.59 -12.03
CA PRO A 340 -16.61 -4.21 -11.85
C PRO A 340 -15.36 -4.13 -10.97
N VAL A 341 -14.25 -3.67 -11.55
CA VAL A 341 -12.96 -3.47 -10.89
C VAL A 341 -12.39 -2.12 -11.27
N VAL A 342 -11.49 -1.60 -10.43
CA VAL A 342 -10.74 -0.38 -10.78
C VAL A 342 -9.88 -0.65 -12.00
N ARG A 343 -9.95 0.24 -12.98
CA ARG A 343 -9.15 0.22 -14.21
C ARG A 343 -8.22 1.43 -14.30
N PRO A 344 -7.03 1.26 -14.91
CA PRO A 344 -6.36 -0.01 -15.21
C PRO A 344 -6.11 -0.83 -13.93
N ILE A 345 -5.82 -2.12 -14.08
CA ILE A 345 -5.43 -2.94 -12.93
C ILE A 345 -4.15 -2.37 -12.31
N GLY A 346 -4.17 -2.21 -10.98
CA GLY A 346 -3.04 -1.67 -10.22
C GLY A 346 -1.86 -2.65 -10.10
N THR A 347 -0.92 -2.32 -9.22
CA THR A 347 0.34 -3.06 -9.13
C THR A 347 0.33 -4.19 -8.10
N HIS A 348 -0.36 -4.00 -6.95
CA HIS A 348 -0.23 -4.91 -5.79
C HIS A 348 -1.49 -5.68 -5.47
N GLY A 349 -2.58 -5.41 -6.13
CA GLY A 349 -3.85 -6.07 -5.92
C GLY A 349 -4.91 -5.65 -6.93
N VAL A 350 -6.01 -6.40 -6.94
CA VAL A 350 -7.21 -6.07 -7.70
C VAL A 350 -8.22 -5.45 -6.75
N PHE A 351 -8.87 -4.38 -7.19
CA PHE A 351 -9.85 -3.65 -6.37
C PHE A 351 -11.23 -3.76 -7.01
N LEU A 352 -12.13 -4.47 -6.35
CA LEU A 352 -13.53 -4.58 -6.78
C LEU A 352 -14.24 -3.26 -6.47
N ASP A 353 -15.02 -2.73 -7.40
CA ASP A 353 -15.90 -1.59 -7.18
C ASP A 353 -17.22 -2.08 -6.54
N ALA A 354 -17.32 -1.93 -5.24
CA ALA A 354 -18.47 -2.41 -4.46
C ALA A 354 -19.77 -1.62 -4.77
N LYS A 355 -19.69 -0.35 -5.19
CA LYS A 355 -20.88 0.41 -5.63
C LYS A 355 -21.47 -0.19 -6.89
N ALA A 356 -20.62 -0.47 -7.88
CA ALA A 356 -21.05 -1.07 -9.13
C ALA A 356 -21.41 -2.56 -8.98
N PHE A 357 -20.75 -3.25 -8.03
CA PHE A 357 -21.02 -4.67 -7.73
C PHE A 357 -22.36 -4.87 -7.03
N LEU A 358 -22.70 -3.99 -6.05
CA LEU A 358 -23.90 -4.04 -5.20
C LEU A 358 -24.74 -2.75 -5.36
N PRO A 359 -25.28 -2.47 -6.56
CA PRO A 359 -25.95 -1.19 -6.83
C PRO A 359 -27.25 -0.98 -6.02
N HIS A 360 -27.78 -2.02 -5.40
CA HIS A 360 -28.96 -1.98 -4.53
C HIS A 360 -28.61 -1.57 -3.09
N LEU A 361 -27.32 -1.53 -2.71
CA LEU A 361 -26.89 -1.13 -1.37
C LEU A 361 -26.36 0.31 -1.37
N PRO A 362 -27.03 1.24 -0.69
CA PRO A 362 -26.49 2.57 -0.48
C PRO A 362 -25.24 2.54 0.42
N GLN A 363 -24.39 3.55 0.33
CA GLN A 363 -23.08 3.57 0.98
C GLN A 363 -23.16 3.45 2.52
N GLU A 364 -24.23 3.97 3.15
CA GLU A 364 -24.51 3.82 4.59
C GLU A 364 -24.86 2.39 5.02
N CYS A 365 -25.00 1.49 4.08
CA CYS A 365 -25.15 0.04 4.32
C CYS A 365 -23.80 -0.69 4.23
N PHE A 366 -22.68 0.04 4.10
CA PHE A 366 -21.31 -0.48 4.07
C PHE A 366 -21.08 -1.56 3.00
N PRO A 367 -21.36 -1.27 1.71
CA PRO A 367 -21.35 -2.29 0.65
C PRO A 367 -19.98 -2.97 0.47
N ALA A 368 -18.86 -2.24 0.59
CA ALA A 368 -17.54 -2.84 0.48
C ALA A 368 -17.22 -3.78 1.66
N GLN A 369 -17.65 -3.43 2.88
CA GLN A 369 -17.50 -4.32 4.04
C GLN A 369 -18.39 -5.57 3.92
N ALA A 370 -19.63 -5.40 3.45
CA ALA A 370 -20.53 -6.51 3.19
C ALA A 370 -19.96 -7.46 2.12
N LEU A 371 -19.47 -6.92 1.01
CA LEU A 371 -18.86 -7.73 -0.06
C LEU A 371 -17.61 -8.47 0.41
N ALA A 372 -16.75 -7.82 1.22
CA ALA A 372 -15.56 -8.47 1.77
C ALA A 372 -15.93 -9.64 2.72
N ALA A 373 -16.96 -9.45 3.56
CA ALA A 373 -17.46 -10.50 4.45
C ALA A 373 -18.09 -11.67 3.69
N GLU A 374 -18.89 -11.38 2.64
CA GLU A 374 -19.51 -12.44 1.83
C GLU A 374 -18.49 -13.20 0.97
N LEU A 375 -17.43 -12.55 0.48
CA LEU A 375 -16.34 -13.24 -0.21
C LEU A 375 -15.62 -14.22 0.73
N TYR A 376 -15.44 -13.84 1.98
CA TYR A 376 -14.90 -14.75 2.98
C TYR A 376 -15.84 -15.95 3.24
N VAL A 377 -17.14 -15.70 3.39
CA VAL A 377 -18.14 -16.79 3.60
C VAL A 377 -18.17 -17.72 2.41
N GLU A 378 -18.12 -17.19 1.18
CA GLU A 378 -18.17 -17.98 -0.06
C GLU A 378 -16.97 -18.92 -0.18
N ALA A 379 -15.75 -18.44 0.05
CA ALA A 379 -14.56 -19.22 -0.30
C ALA A 379 -13.41 -19.19 0.72
N GLY A 380 -13.58 -18.55 1.88
CA GLY A 380 -12.48 -18.38 2.83
C GLY A 380 -11.41 -17.38 2.35
N VAL A 381 -11.74 -16.52 1.38
CA VAL A 381 -10.87 -15.47 0.87
C VAL A 381 -11.02 -14.22 1.73
N ARG A 382 -9.97 -13.86 2.46
CA ARG A 382 -9.94 -12.66 3.30
C ARG A 382 -9.53 -11.45 2.48
N ALA A 383 -10.43 -10.49 2.31
CA ALA A 383 -10.23 -9.23 1.59
C ALA A 383 -10.35 -8.02 2.53
N MET A 384 -10.06 -6.82 2.03
CA MET A 384 -10.06 -5.59 2.83
C MET A 384 -11.00 -4.54 2.25
N GLU A 385 -11.84 -3.96 3.09
CA GLU A 385 -12.64 -2.79 2.78
C GLU A 385 -11.75 -1.56 2.54
N ARG A 386 -12.06 -0.76 1.51
CA ARG A 386 -11.45 0.53 1.16
C ARG A 386 -12.52 1.50 0.65
N GLY A 387 -13.43 1.87 1.54
CA GLY A 387 -14.54 2.78 1.25
C GLY A 387 -14.92 3.58 2.48
N ILE A 388 -16.21 3.66 2.78
CA ILE A 388 -16.77 4.46 3.87
C ILE A 388 -16.22 4.09 5.26
N VAL A 389 -15.91 2.82 5.53
CA VAL A 389 -15.32 2.40 6.81
C VAL A 389 -13.90 2.93 6.94
N SER A 390 -13.07 2.77 5.89
CA SER A 390 -11.69 3.28 5.85
C SER A 390 -11.62 4.80 5.86
N ALA A 391 -12.59 5.50 5.25
CA ALA A 391 -12.62 6.97 5.19
C ALA A 391 -12.86 7.61 6.55
N GLY A 392 -13.55 6.92 7.47
CA GLY A 392 -13.77 7.42 8.82
C GLY A 392 -14.92 8.41 8.93
N ARG A 393 -14.78 9.34 9.88
CA ARG A 393 -15.72 10.42 10.12
C ARG A 393 -15.07 11.78 9.87
N ASP A 394 -15.86 12.73 9.43
CA ASP A 394 -15.48 14.12 9.40
C ASP A 394 -15.37 14.66 10.85
N ALA A 395 -14.23 15.27 11.16
CA ALA A 395 -13.93 15.72 12.52
C ALA A 395 -14.82 16.89 12.98
N ALA A 396 -15.33 17.70 12.04
CA ALA A 396 -16.14 18.88 12.36
C ALA A 396 -17.62 18.53 12.53
N THR A 397 -18.16 17.63 11.68
CA THR A 397 -19.59 17.29 11.68
C THR A 397 -19.91 15.99 12.44
N GLY A 398 -18.93 15.09 12.58
CA GLY A 398 -19.12 13.75 13.12
C GLY A 398 -19.79 12.78 12.13
N ASP A 399 -20.15 13.22 10.92
CA ASP A 399 -20.76 12.39 9.89
C ASP A 399 -19.75 11.45 9.25
N HIS A 400 -20.24 10.38 8.61
CA HIS A 400 -19.37 9.53 7.79
C HIS A 400 -18.80 10.30 6.60
N CYS A 401 -17.47 10.25 6.46
CA CYS A 401 -16.85 10.64 5.20
C CYS A 401 -17.31 9.68 4.10
N ARG A 402 -17.81 10.24 2.98
CA ARG A 402 -18.34 9.47 1.85
C ARG A 402 -17.39 9.58 0.66
N PRO A 403 -16.39 8.70 0.53
CA PRO A 403 -15.45 8.74 -0.60
C PRO A 403 -16.17 8.44 -1.92
N ALA A 404 -15.61 8.95 -3.02
CA ALA A 404 -16.09 8.63 -4.36
C ALA A 404 -15.98 7.12 -4.64
N LEU A 405 -14.86 6.52 -4.24
CA LEU A 405 -14.58 5.10 -4.39
C LEU A 405 -15.06 4.31 -3.16
N GLU A 406 -15.71 3.17 -3.44
CA GLU A 406 -16.13 2.19 -2.45
C GLU A 406 -15.61 0.83 -2.87
N LEU A 407 -14.43 0.43 -2.35
CA LEU A 407 -13.66 -0.66 -2.93
C LEU A 407 -13.49 -1.84 -1.97
N VAL A 408 -13.37 -3.04 -2.53
CA VAL A 408 -12.83 -4.22 -1.85
C VAL A 408 -11.48 -4.54 -2.46
N ARG A 409 -10.43 -4.48 -1.65
CA ARG A 409 -9.06 -4.73 -2.06
C ARG A 409 -8.69 -6.19 -1.90
N LEU A 410 -8.27 -6.82 -2.99
CA LEU A 410 -7.67 -8.13 -3.06
C LEU A 410 -6.17 -7.98 -3.25
N THR A 411 -5.43 -7.84 -2.14
CA THR A 411 -3.99 -7.60 -2.17
C THR A 411 -3.22 -8.90 -2.21
N ILE A 412 -2.42 -9.15 -3.24
CA ILE A 412 -1.70 -10.41 -3.40
C ILE A 412 -0.34 -10.33 -2.69
N PRO A 413 -0.08 -11.17 -1.66
CA PRO A 413 1.25 -11.30 -1.05
C PRO A 413 2.29 -11.79 -2.06
N ARG A 414 3.52 -11.25 -1.98
CA ARG A 414 4.60 -11.58 -2.92
C ARG A 414 5.14 -12.98 -2.65
N ARG A 415 5.26 -13.80 -3.71
CA ARG A 415 5.87 -15.15 -3.68
C ARG A 415 5.10 -16.16 -2.80
N VAL A 416 3.79 -15.98 -2.56
CA VAL A 416 3.00 -16.82 -1.64
C VAL A 416 2.02 -17.72 -2.39
N TYR A 417 1.11 -17.11 -3.14
CA TYR A 417 0.05 -17.82 -3.82
C TYR A 417 0.40 -18.19 -5.26
N THR A 418 -0.08 -19.34 -5.71
CA THR A 418 0.06 -19.80 -7.09
C THR A 418 -1.07 -19.26 -7.96
N GLN A 419 -0.95 -19.45 -9.29
CA GLN A 419 -2.00 -19.12 -10.24
C GLN A 419 -3.33 -19.84 -9.91
N ALA A 420 -3.28 -21.11 -9.47
CA ALA A 420 -4.48 -21.86 -9.09
C ALA A 420 -5.24 -21.22 -7.92
N HIS A 421 -4.55 -20.60 -6.97
CA HIS A 421 -5.21 -19.81 -5.91
C HIS A 421 -5.91 -18.59 -6.48
N MET A 422 -5.32 -17.92 -7.48
CA MET A 422 -5.95 -16.78 -8.16
C MET A 422 -7.19 -17.22 -8.96
N ASP A 423 -7.19 -18.43 -9.50
CA ASP A 423 -8.36 -19.01 -10.18
C ASP A 423 -9.52 -19.22 -9.19
N VAL A 424 -9.24 -19.77 -8.00
CA VAL A 424 -10.24 -19.92 -6.93
C VAL A 424 -10.81 -18.56 -6.51
N VAL A 425 -9.96 -17.55 -6.37
CA VAL A 425 -10.42 -16.19 -6.04
C VAL A 425 -11.33 -15.64 -7.13
N ALA A 426 -10.93 -15.73 -8.41
CA ALA A 426 -11.72 -15.23 -9.53
C ALA A 426 -13.07 -15.91 -9.61
N GLU A 427 -13.13 -17.24 -9.55
CA GLU A 427 -14.37 -18.02 -9.59
C GLU A 427 -15.30 -17.68 -8.43
N SER A 428 -14.74 -17.46 -7.24
CA SER A 428 -15.54 -17.08 -6.06
C SER A 428 -16.15 -15.68 -6.20
N VAL A 429 -15.40 -14.74 -6.73
CA VAL A 429 -15.91 -13.39 -7.04
C VAL A 429 -17.02 -13.45 -8.11
N MET A 430 -16.85 -14.28 -9.16
CA MET A 430 -17.85 -14.47 -10.20
C MET A 430 -19.16 -15.05 -9.63
N ARG A 431 -19.09 -16.11 -8.81
CA ARG A 431 -20.26 -16.68 -8.14
C ARG A 431 -20.99 -15.66 -7.27
N LEU A 432 -20.26 -14.87 -6.50
CA LEU A 432 -20.85 -13.79 -5.71
C LEU A 432 -21.51 -12.73 -6.58
N HIS A 433 -20.92 -12.40 -7.72
CA HIS A 433 -21.50 -11.42 -8.64
C HIS A 433 -22.81 -11.93 -9.25
N GLU A 434 -22.92 -13.21 -9.57
CA GLU A 434 -24.16 -13.84 -10.01
C GLU A 434 -25.25 -13.78 -8.92
N ALA A 435 -24.89 -14.04 -7.66
CA ALA A 435 -25.77 -14.02 -6.50
C ALA A 435 -25.92 -12.65 -5.83
N ARG A 436 -25.36 -11.58 -6.37
CA ARG A 436 -25.18 -10.28 -5.71
C ARG A 436 -26.45 -9.65 -5.15
N SER A 437 -27.60 -9.90 -5.76
CA SER A 437 -28.90 -9.37 -5.30
C SER A 437 -29.35 -9.93 -3.95
N THR A 438 -28.75 -11.03 -3.49
CA THR A 438 -29.05 -11.65 -2.18
C THR A 438 -28.18 -11.10 -1.07
N ILE A 439 -27.13 -10.35 -1.38
CA ILE A 439 -26.21 -9.77 -0.40
C ILE A 439 -26.92 -8.60 0.30
N THR A 440 -27.01 -8.69 1.61
CA THR A 440 -27.60 -7.63 2.44
C THR A 440 -26.51 -6.69 2.98
N GLY A 441 -26.89 -5.45 3.26
CA GLY A 441 -25.97 -4.49 3.89
C GLY A 441 -25.71 -4.80 5.37
N LEU A 442 -24.84 -4.02 5.97
CA LEU A 442 -24.44 -4.11 7.36
C LEU A 442 -24.88 -2.88 8.16
N THR A 443 -24.95 -3.03 9.47
CA THR A 443 -25.11 -1.95 10.45
C THR A 443 -23.90 -1.98 11.39
N MET A 444 -23.20 -0.85 11.54
CA MET A 444 -22.08 -0.75 12.48
C MET A 444 -22.62 -0.69 13.91
N VAL A 445 -22.15 -1.59 14.79
CA VAL A 445 -22.57 -1.70 16.19
C VAL A 445 -21.46 -1.32 17.17
N TYR A 446 -20.22 -1.25 16.70
CA TYR A 446 -19.08 -0.77 17.47
C TYR A 446 -18.11 0.00 16.57
N GLU A 447 -17.66 1.16 17.02
CA GLU A 447 -16.74 2.05 16.31
C GLU A 447 -15.66 2.56 17.26
N PRO A 448 -14.36 2.25 17.02
CA PRO A 448 -13.26 2.84 17.78
C PRO A 448 -12.97 4.26 17.29
N THR A 449 -12.33 5.06 18.15
CA THR A 449 -12.01 6.48 17.86
C THR A 449 -11.09 6.68 16.67
N TYR A 450 -10.08 5.80 16.49
CA TYR A 450 -9.09 5.92 15.44
C TYR A 450 -9.09 4.71 14.52
N LEU A 451 -8.88 4.95 13.22
CA LEU A 451 -8.66 3.91 12.21
C LEU A 451 -9.68 2.75 12.33
N ARG A 452 -10.97 3.11 12.38
CA ARG A 452 -12.09 2.22 12.75
C ARG A 452 -12.14 0.93 11.94
N PHE A 453 -11.67 0.90 10.70
CA PHE A 453 -11.65 -0.28 9.86
C PHE A 453 -10.89 -1.48 10.45
N PHE A 454 -9.94 -1.26 11.38
CA PHE A 454 -9.24 -2.34 12.06
C PHE A 454 -10.10 -3.08 13.09
N GLN A 455 -11.03 -2.39 13.75
CA GLN A 455 -11.69 -2.92 14.95
C GLN A 455 -13.21 -2.71 14.98
N ALA A 456 -13.80 -1.97 14.02
CA ALA A 456 -15.25 -1.80 13.95
C ALA A 456 -15.95 -3.15 13.84
N ARG A 457 -17.14 -3.26 14.45
CA ARG A 457 -17.98 -4.46 14.39
C ARG A 457 -19.34 -4.13 13.82
N PHE A 458 -19.87 -5.09 13.09
CA PHE A 458 -21.10 -4.97 12.34
C PHE A 458 -22.02 -6.15 12.61
N VAL A 459 -23.28 -5.97 12.23
CA VAL A 459 -24.29 -7.03 12.12
C VAL A 459 -24.97 -6.94 10.77
N ARG A 460 -25.43 -8.06 10.22
CA ARG A 460 -26.23 -8.05 8.99
C ARG A 460 -27.53 -7.28 9.21
N ARG A 461 -27.93 -6.48 8.25
CA ARG A 461 -29.26 -5.89 8.22
C ARG A 461 -30.26 -7.00 7.94
N PRO A 462 -31.48 -6.97 8.58
CA PRO A 462 -32.57 -7.84 8.14
C PRO A 462 -32.79 -7.65 6.64
N GLY A 463 -33.01 -8.73 5.93
CA GLY A 463 -33.39 -8.66 4.51
C GLY A 463 -34.64 -7.80 4.34
N ALA A 464 -34.68 -6.96 3.33
CA ALA A 464 -35.86 -6.18 2.97
C ALA A 464 -36.92 -7.07 2.38
#